data_4585b7933e3d6a583d501624ac5cd7a2
#
_entry.id   4585b7933e3d6a583d501624ac5cd7a2
#
_cell.length_a   1.000
_cell.length_b   1.000
_cell.length_c   1.000
_cell.angle_alpha   90.00
_cell.angle_beta   90.00
_cell.angle_gamma   90.00
#
_symmetry.space_group_name_H-M   'P 1'
#
loop_
_entity.id
_entity.type
_entity.pdbx_description
1 polymer ?
#
loop_
_entity_poly.entity_id
_entity_poly.type
_entity_poly.pdbx_seq_one_letter_code
_entity_poly.pdbx_strand_id
1 'polypeptide(L)'
;MTNSEKDAGVIEVLVQRLEQQRLPRALDLKALVDRGERLSSLDIAFLDEALEDASEVKPFFDQHPEWQDLAGRIAHLYKEITTKALENEQGAS
;
A
#
# COMPACT_ATOMS: atom_id res chain seq x y z
N MET A 1 -25.14 14.66 14.20
CA MET A 1 -24.37 13.71 13.45
C MET A 1 -22.89 14.02 13.49
N THR A 2 -22.14 13.06 13.64
CA THR A 2 -20.72 13.22 13.86
C THR A 2 -19.93 12.93 12.59
N ASN A 3 -18.82 13.61 12.41
CA ASN A 3 -17.89 13.34 11.32
C ASN A 3 -17.31 11.93 11.40
N SER A 4 -17.28 11.34 12.60
CA SER A 4 -16.74 10.00 12.79
C SER A 4 -17.55 8.93 12.08
N GLU A 5 -18.87 9.09 11.94
CA GLU A 5 -19.68 8.15 11.18
C GLU A 5 -19.37 8.20 9.69
N LYS A 6 -19.19 9.41 9.16
CA LYS A 6 -18.77 9.59 7.77
C LYS A 6 -17.39 9.03 7.53
N ASP A 7 -16.48 9.32 8.45
CA ASP A 7 -15.10 8.84 8.36
C ASP A 7 -15.05 7.31 8.38
N ALA A 8 -15.84 6.69 9.27
CA ALA A 8 -15.88 5.23 9.36
C ALA A 8 -16.37 4.60 8.05
N GLY A 9 -17.41 5.20 7.43
CA GLY A 9 -17.91 4.72 6.15
C GLY A 9 -16.88 4.87 5.02
N VAL A 10 -16.18 6.00 4.98
CA VAL A 10 -15.14 6.24 3.99
C VAL A 10 -13.99 5.25 4.17
N ILE A 11 -13.55 5.04 5.41
CA ILE A 11 -12.48 4.10 5.71
C ILE A 11 -12.87 2.69 5.30
N GLU A 12 -14.10 2.27 5.57
CA GLU A 12 -14.58 0.94 5.20
C GLU A 12 -14.51 0.71 3.69
N VAL A 13 -14.94 1.69 2.90
CA VAL A 13 -14.86 1.61 1.44
C VAL A 13 -13.41 1.53 0.98
N LEU A 14 -12.54 2.34 1.56
CA LEU A 14 -11.12 2.34 1.20
C LEU A 14 -10.45 1.03 1.56
N VAL A 15 -10.79 0.45 2.71
CA VAL A 15 -10.25 -0.85 3.13
C VAL A 15 -10.73 -1.96 2.19
N GLN A 16 -12.00 -1.96 1.80
CA GLN A 16 -12.51 -2.92 0.84
C GLN A 16 -11.80 -2.83 -0.50
N ARG A 17 -11.59 -1.62 -0.98
CA ARG A 17 -10.87 -1.40 -2.24
C ARG A 17 -9.42 -1.89 -2.14
N LEU A 18 -8.79 -1.61 -1.01
CA LEU A 18 -7.44 -2.07 -0.74
C LEU A 18 -7.36 -3.60 -0.78
N GLU A 19 -8.25 -4.28 -0.05
CA GLU A 19 -8.25 -5.73 0.04
C GLU A 19 -8.56 -6.41 -1.27
N GLN A 20 -9.46 -5.84 -2.07
CA GLN A 20 -9.93 -6.47 -3.30
C GLN A 20 -9.09 -6.12 -4.52
N GLN A 21 -8.51 -4.94 -4.56
CA GLN A 21 -7.82 -4.45 -5.75
C GLN A 21 -6.33 -4.23 -5.56
N ARG A 22 -5.94 -3.60 -4.46
CA ARG A 22 -4.56 -3.20 -4.27
C ARG A 22 -3.71 -4.25 -3.58
N LEU A 23 -4.24 -4.89 -2.56
CA LEU A 23 -3.47 -5.86 -1.80
C LEU A 23 -3.06 -7.08 -2.63
N PRO A 24 -3.95 -7.69 -3.44
CA PRO A 24 -3.53 -8.80 -4.28
C PRO A 24 -2.39 -8.43 -5.23
N ARG A 25 -2.46 -7.26 -5.85
CA ARG A 25 -1.40 -6.82 -6.74
C ARG A 25 -0.10 -6.52 -5.98
N ALA A 26 -0.21 -5.90 -4.80
CA ALA A 26 0.96 -5.63 -3.97
C ALA A 26 1.67 -6.92 -3.58
N LEU A 27 0.90 -7.95 -3.22
CA LEU A 27 1.48 -9.26 -2.88
C LEU A 27 2.14 -9.92 -4.08
N ASP A 28 1.57 -9.76 -5.28
CA ASP A 28 2.19 -10.24 -6.51
C ASP A 28 3.53 -9.54 -6.76
N LEU A 29 3.59 -8.23 -6.54
CA LEU A 29 4.82 -7.47 -6.69
C LEU A 29 5.87 -7.88 -5.65
N LYS A 30 5.42 -8.15 -4.42
CA LYS A 30 6.33 -8.64 -3.38
C LYS A 30 6.96 -9.97 -3.78
N ALA A 31 6.15 -10.90 -4.28
CA ALA A 31 6.65 -12.19 -4.74
C ALA A 31 7.66 -12.02 -5.88
N LEU A 32 7.38 -11.09 -6.78
CA LEU A 32 8.24 -10.81 -7.92
C LEU A 32 9.61 -10.27 -7.47
N VAL A 33 9.62 -9.28 -6.58
CA VAL A 33 10.88 -8.71 -6.12
C VAL A 33 11.64 -9.65 -5.20
N ASP A 34 10.93 -10.51 -4.46
CA ASP A 34 11.57 -11.51 -3.61
C ASP A 34 12.30 -12.56 -4.44
N ARG A 35 11.89 -12.79 -5.69
CA ARG A 35 12.60 -13.65 -6.62
C ARG A 35 13.81 -12.96 -7.28
N GLY A 36 14.06 -11.71 -6.96
CA GLY A 36 15.16 -10.95 -7.54
C GLY A 36 14.81 -10.25 -8.86
N GLU A 37 13.55 -10.26 -9.25
CA GLU A 37 13.13 -9.64 -10.51
C GLU A 37 12.94 -8.13 -10.35
N ARG A 38 13.07 -7.41 -11.44
CA ARG A 38 12.91 -5.96 -11.48
C ARG A 38 11.47 -5.61 -11.80
N LEU A 39 10.99 -4.51 -11.25
CA LEU A 39 9.64 -4.02 -11.52
C LEU A 39 9.59 -3.36 -12.90
N SER A 40 8.48 -3.60 -13.61
CA SER A 40 8.20 -2.89 -14.85
C SER A 40 7.76 -1.47 -14.58
N SER A 41 7.70 -0.64 -15.62
CA SER A 41 7.21 0.73 -15.48
C SER A 41 5.75 0.77 -15.02
N LEU A 42 4.94 -0.21 -15.44
CA LEU A 42 3.55 -0.32 -14.99
C LEU A 42 3.48 -0.65 -13.50
N ASP A 43 4.36 -1.52 -13.03
CA ASP A 43 4.43 -1.89 -11.61
C ASP A 43 4.82 -0.68 -10.76
N ILE A 44 5.80 0.10 -11.23
CA ILE A 44 6.24 1.29 -10.53
C ILE A 44 5.11 2.33 -10.48
N ALA A 45 4.39 2.51 -11.57
CA ALA A 45 3.25 3.43 -11.61
C ALA A 45 2.16 3.00 -10.62
N PHE A 46 1.91 1.70 -10.51
CA PHE A 46 0.96 1.18 -9.53
C PHE A 46 1.39 1.52 -8.09
N LEU A 47 2.67 1.30 -7.78
CA LEU A 47 3.19 1.60 -6.44
C LEU A 47 3.10 3.09 -6.13
N ASP A 48 3.42 3.94 -7.09
CA ASP A 48 3.33 5.38 -6.90
C ASP A 48 1.90 5.81 -6.59
N GLU A 49 0.93 5.29 -7.34
CA GLU A 49 -0.48 5.58 -7.08
C GLU A 49 -0.92 5.06 -5.72
N ALA A 50 -0.50 3.85 -5.36
CA ALA A 50 -0.88 3.25 -4.09
C ALA A 50 -0.30 4.04 -2.91
N LEU A 51 0.94 4.49 -3.01
CA LEU A 51 1.57 5.30 -1.97
C LEU A 51 0.92 6.67 -1.85
N GLU A 52 0.55 7.26 -2.98
CA GLU A 52 -0.15 8.54 -3.00
C GLU A 52 -1.51 8.42 -2.31
N ASP A 53 -2.27 7.39 -2.65
CA ASP A 53 -3.56 7.12 -2.01
C ASP A 53 -3.42 6.87 -0.52
N ALA A 54 -2.40 6.11 -0.11
CA ALA A 54 -2.13 5.85 1.30
C ALA A 54 -1.84 7.14 2.05
N SER A 55 -1.11 8.05 1.43
CA SER A 55 -0.81 9.35 2.00
C SER A 55 -2.07 10.20 2.19
N GLU A 56 -2.99 10.15 1.23
CA GLU A 56 -4.25 10.89 1.30
C GLU A 56 -5.18 10.37 2.40
N VAL A 57 -5.17 9.07 2.66
CA VAL A 57 -6.06 8.49 3.67
C VAL A 57 -5.44 8.45 5.07
N LYS A 58 -4.16 8.75 5.19
CA LYS A 58 -3.47 8.70 6.48
C LYS A 58 -4.17 9.51 7.57
N PRO A 59 -4.65 10.74 7.32
CA PRO A 59 -5.35 11.50 8.37
C PRO A 59 -6.57 10.77 8.93
N PHE A 60 -7.28 10.01 8.09
CA PHE A 60 -8.44 9.24 8.56
C PHE A 60 -8.00 8.11 9.48
N PHE A 61 -6.96 7.37 9.10
CA PHE A 61 -6.44 6.29 9.93
C PHE A 61 -5.86 6.80 11.25
N ASP A 62 -5.22 7.97 11.23
CA ASP A 62 -4.64 8.56 12.44
C ASP A 62 -5.72 8.91 13.47
N GLN A 63 -6.94 9.19 13.02
CA GLN A 63 -8.06 9.51 13.90
C GLN A 63 -8.83 8.27 14.37
N HIS A 64 -8.51 7.09 13.83
CA HIS A 64 -9.21 5.85 14.13
C HIS A 64 -8.21 4.78 14.56
N PRO A 65 -7.90 4.70 15.87
CA PRO A 65 -6.88 3.76 16.36
C PRO A 65 -7.11 2.31 15.94
N GLU A 66 -8.36 1.91 15.74
CA GLU A 66 -8.70 0.54 15.33
C GLU A 66 -8.14 0.19 13.95
N TRP A 67 -7.80 1.18 13.14
CA TRP A 67 -7.25 0.97 11.80
C TRP A 67 -5.74 1.18 11.71
N GLN A 68 -5.11 1.66 12.77
CA GLN A 68 -3.69 2.00 12.73
C GLN A 68 -2.80 0.77 12.51
N ASP A 69 -3.18 -0.37 13.08
CA ASP A 69 -2.43 -1.61 12.89
C ASP A 69 -2.43 -2.03 11.42
N LEU A 70 -3.60 -1.99 10.78
CA LEU A 70 -3.73 -2.30 9.35
C LEU A 70 -2.90 -1.34 8.51
N ALA A 71 -2.99 -0.05 8.80
CA ALA A 71 -2.23 0.98 8.07
C ALA A 71 -0.73 0.73 8.20
N GLY A 72 -0.28 0.36 9.39
CA GLY A 72 1.13 0.05 9.63
C GLY A 72 1.61 -1.16 8.84
N ARG A 73 0.79 -2.20 8.75
CA ARG A 73 1.13 -3.40 7.98
C ARG A 73 1.23 -3.11 6.49
N ILE A 74 0.32 -2.29 5.98
CA ILE A 74 0.32 -1.91 4.58
C ILE A 74 1.54 -1.05 4.25
N ALA A 75 1.85 -0.08 5.10
CA ALA A 75 3.03 0.76 4.93
C ALA A 75 4.31 -0.09 4.93
N HIS A 76 4.37 -1.08 5.82
CA HIS A 76 5.50 -1.98 5.91
C HIS A 76 5.63 -2.82 4.63
N LEU A 77 4.51 -3.33 4.11
CA LEU A 77 4.50 -4.10 2.87
C LEU A 77 5.05 -3.29 1.70
N TYR A 78 4.57 -2.07 1.52
CA TYR A 78 5.04 -1.20 0.45
C TYR A 78 6.52 -0.86 0.62
N LYS A 79 6.96 -0.65 1.85
CA LYS A 79 8.37 -0.38 2.13
C LYS A 79 9.24 -1.58 1.76
N GLU A 80 8.81 -2.79 2.08
CA GLU A 80 9.54 -4.01 1.71
C GLU A 80 9.65 -4.14 0.21
N ILE A 81 8.55 -3.91 -0.51
CA ILE A 81 8.55 -4.01 -1.97
C ILE A 81 9.50 -3.00 -2.58
N THR A 82 9.43 -1.75 -2.15
CA THR A 82 10.28 -0.69 -2.73
C THR A 82 11.74 -0.89 -2.39
N THR A 83 12.05 -1.30 -1.17
CA THR A 83 13.43 -1.57 -0.75
C THR A 83 14.03 -2.71 -1.56
N LYS A 84 13.28 -3.81 -1.69
CA LYS A 84 13.74 -4.97 -2.43
C LYS A 84 13.86 -4.68 -3.93
N ALA A 85 12.92 -3.91 -4.46
CA ALA A 85 12.97 -3.49 -5.86
C ALA A 85 14.22 -2.67 -6.14
N LEU A 86 14.59 -1.77 -5.23
CA LEU A 86 15.79 -0.95 -5.37
C LEU A 86 17.05 -1.82 -5.31
N GLU A 87 17.10 -2.78 -4.39
CA GLU A 87 18.22 -3.72 -4.30
C GLU A 87 18.38 -4.51 -5.60
N ASN A 88 17.27 -4.99 -6.17
CA ASN A 88 17.30 -5.75 -7.42
C ASN A 88 17.79 -4.89 -8.58
N GLU A 89 17.38 -3.62 -8.61
CA GLU A 89 17.80 -2.67 -9.61
C GLU A 89 19.31 -2.43 -9.55
N GLN A 90 19.84 -2.27 -8.34
CA GLN A 90 21.28 -2.06 -8.13
C GLN A 90 22.09 -3.31 -8.41
N GLY A 91 21.58 -4.47 -8.04
CA GLY A 91 22.26 -5.74 -8.24
C GLY A 91 22.25 -6.23 -9.69
N ALA A 92 21.39 -5.64 -10.55
CA ALA A 92 21.28 -6.04 -11.94
C ALA A 92 22.32 -5.40 -12.85
N SER A 93 23.13 -4.50 -12.33
CA SER A 93 24.14 -3.78 -13.13
C SER A 93 25.32 -4.67 -13.56
#